data_77e0a4857b644788bd8f2f28e91f0e08
#
_entry.id   77e0a4857b644788bd8f2f28e91f0e08
#
_cell.length_a   1.000
_cell.length_b   1.000
_cell.length_c   1.000
_cell.angle_alpha   90.00
_cell.angle_beta   90.00
_cell.angle_gamma   90.00
#
_symmetry.space_group_name_H-M   'P 1'
#
loop_
_entity.id
_entity.type
_entity.pdbx_description
1 polymer ?
#
loop_
_entity_poly.entity_id
_entity_poly.type
_entity_poly.pdbx_seq_one_letter_code
_entity_poly.pdbx_strand_id
1 'polypeptide(L)'
;MTMSDVKPIVREDMLAQLREDVLWDVVVIGGGATGTGIAVDAASRGLKVVLLEAQDFSAGTSSRSTKLIHGGVRYMKNPRDWGLVREALKERRLLIQNAPHLVHSKPFILPCYKKWEREFYTVGLGIYAAMTYGGYGIGRTSSLSREETMSRLPGVKAEGLMGGVQFYDGQFDDARLAVALMRTAHDQGALTLNYMPVTGIEYRGGWIQSVTATDKETGEEFRIRTKMVFNAAGAWVDPIRRMIDPEASTLVQVSRGSHILLDKSFMPGETGMLIPKTRDGRVLFAIPWHDMLLVGTTDVEQREADFDPKVSDEEIDFMIETASGYLDKPITRADVKATFAGLRPLFNPQATGSAGGTAKVSREHAVLPEFGNMITVTGGKWTAYRKMAEHAMTEATLRHLVAPRLCVTKTLPILNDETWDPAALEVEAERSDAADDKVVAYALYCREFEAARTAEDVLFRRLRLGQMNEARTNELLPKVRAAFAGEAEVEQEVAAAVEASEAAVGAKADEGVEIAETLEKAEKVEAAEAVETKETAEKTEKA
;
A
#
# COMPACT_ATOMS: atom_id res chain seq x y z
N MET A 1 2.78 -19.47 -17.59
CA MET A 1 2.50 -19.93 -16.22
C MET A 1 1.00 -20.02 -16.10
N THR A 2 0.44 -21.14 -15.77
CA THR A 2 -0.99 -21.28 -15.48
C THR A 2 -1.23 -20.93 -14.00
N MET A 3 -2.47 -20.69 -13.54
CA MET A 3 -2.76 -20.48 -12.10
C MET A 3 -2.08 -21.54 -11.19
N SER A 4 -1.75 -22.70 -11.72
CA SER A 4 -1.01 -23.78 -11.05
C SER A 4 0.46 -23.45 -10.73
N ASP A 5 1.02 -22.36 -11.23
CA ASP A 5 2.43 -22.01 -11.05
C ASP A 5 2.64 -20.93 -9.98
N VAL A 6 1.56 -20.28 -9.51
CA VAL A 6 1.60 -19.27 -8.44
C VAL A 6 1.57 -20.00 -7.10
N LYS A 7 2.62 -19.85 -6.29
CA LYS A 7 2.68 -20.51 -4.98
C LYS A 7 1.85 -19.74 -3.95
N PRO A 8 1.03 -20.42 -3.14
CA PRO A 8 0.34 -19.81 -2.02
C PRO A 8 1.33 -19.24 -0.99
N ILE A 9 0.88 -18.26 -0.22
CA ILE A 9 1.61 -17.74 0.94
C ILE A 9 1.19 -18.55 2.16
N VAL A 10 1.93 -19.59 2.48
CA VAL A 10 1.66 -20.45 3.64
C VAL A 10 2.30 -19.84 4.86
N ARG A 11 1.46 -19.30 5.79
CA ARG A 11 1.95 -18.67 7.02
C ARG A 11 2.77 -19.61 7.87
N GLU A 12 2.30 -20.86 8.06
CA GLU A 12 2.96 -21.85 8.92
C GLU A 12 4.37 -22.19 8.41
N ASP A 13 4.57 -22.28 7.09
CA ASP A 13 5.91 -22.49 6.52
C ASP A 13 6.88 -21.35 6.86
N MET A 14 6.36 -20.11 6.90
CA MET A 14 7.15 -18.94 7.29
C MET A 14 7.45 -18.94 8.79
N LEU A 15 6.48 -19.30 9.64
CA LEU A 15 6.65 -19.42 11.08
C LEU A 15 7.63 -20.55 11.42
N ALA A 16 7.54 -21.69 10.73
CA ALA A 16 8.48 -22.80 10.88
C ALA A 16 9.93 -22.35 10.63
N GLN A 17 10.15 -21.55 9.57
CA GLN A 17 11.48 -20.98 9.28
C GLN A 17 11.95 -19.99 10.38
N LEU A 18 11.02 -19.26 11.04
CA LEU A 18 11.39 -18.39 12.15
C LEU A 18 11.76 -19.16 13.45
N ARG A 19 11.22 -20.38 13.62
CA ARG A 19 11.59 -21.26 14.75
C ARG A 19 13.01 -21.82 14.61
N GLU A 20 13.54 -21.84 13.38
CA GLU A 20 14.93 -22.22 13.14
C GLU A 20 15.90 -21.15 13.65
N ASP A 21 17.08 -21.56 14.18
CA ASP A 21 18.13 -20.61 14.61
C ASP A 21 18.93 -20.07 13.40
N VAL A 22 18.22 -19.39 12.51
CA VAL A 22 18.81 -18.77 11.32
C VAL A 22 19.29 -17.35 11.64
N LEU A 23 20.48 -17.00 11.15
CA LEU A 23 20.91 -15.61 11.12
C LEU A 23 20.41 -14.94 9.84
N TRP A 24 19.45 -14.05 9.97
CA TRP A 24 18.89 -13.28 8.86
C TRP A 24 19.81 -12.13 8.47
N ASP A 25 19.87 -11.82 7.17
CA ASP A 25 20.65 -10.67 6.71
C ASP A 25 19.95 -9.36 7.09
N VAL A 26 18.63 -9.32 6.97
CA VAL A 26 17.81 -8.11 7.15
C VAL A 26 16.48 -8.45 7.83
N VAL A 27 16.13 -7.70 8.87
CA VAL A 27 14.75 -7.58 9.38
C VAL A 27 14.22 -6.21 8.99
N VAL A 28 13.04 -6.16 8.38
CA VAL A 28 12.32 -4.94 8.04
C VAL A 28 11.09 -4.82 8.95
N ILE A 29 10.98 -3.73 9.69
CA ILE A 29 9.86 -3.43 10.60
C ILE A 29 8.92 -2.44 9.93
N GLY A 30 7.70 -2.87 9.65
CA GLY A 30 6.64 -2.08 9.00
C GLY A 30 6.34 -2.51 7.57
N GLY A 31 5.09 -2.91 7.30
CA GLY A 31 4.58 -3.41 6.01
C GLY A 31 3.86 -2.35 5.16
N GLY A 32 4.21 -1.06 5.32
CA GLY A 32 3.76 0.01 4.43
C GLY A 32 4.64 0.13 3.18
N ALA A 33 4.42 1.17 2.37
CA ALA A 33 5.12 1.43 1.11
C ALA A 33 6.66 1.39 1.23
N THR A 34 7.21 1.96 2.31
CA THR A 34 8.65 2.01 2.54
C THR A 34 9.20 0.63 2.87
N GLY A 35 8.58 -0.09 3.82
CA GLY A 35 9.08 -1.38 4.25
C GLY A 35 8.91 -2.47 3.18
N THR A 36 7.77 -2.53 2.49
CA THR A 36 7.59 -3.45 1.36
C THR A 36 8.58 -3.15 0.24
N GLY A 37 8.84 -1.86 -0.06
CA GLY A 37 9.85 -1.45 -1.02
C GLY A 37 11.27 -1.89 -0.63
N ILE A 38 11.64 -1.77 0.66
CA ILE A 38 12.95 -2.24 1.18
C ILE A 38 13.03 -3.76 1.11
N ALA A 39 11.94 -4.47 1.46
CA ALA A 39 11.91 -5.93 1.40
C ALA A 39 12.09 -6.44 -0.04
N VAL A 40 11.43 -5.80 -1.04
CA VAL A 40 11.62 -6.09 -2.46
C VAL A 40 13.07 -5.85 -2.88
N ASP A 41 13.65 -4.69 -2.54
CA ASP A 41 15.03 -4.37 -2.95
C ASP A 41 16.03 -5.33 -2.29
N ALA A 42 15.91 -5.62 -1.01
CA ALA A 42 16.79 -6.51 -0.29
C ALA A 42 16.69 -7.97 -0.78
N ALA A 43 15.47 -8.50 -0.92
CA ALA A 43 15.23 -9.87 -1.38
C ALA A 43 15.67 -10.07 -2.84
N SER A 44 15.38 -9.11 -3.73
CA SER A 44 15.83 -9.17 -5.14
C SER A 44 17.35 -9.08 -5.30
N ARG A 45 18.07 -8.62 -4.29
CA ARG A 45 19.52 -8.73 -4.19
C ARG A 45 19.98 -10.11 -3.65
N GLY A 46 19.04 -11.03 -3.32
CA GLY A 46 19.32 -12.36 -2.79
C GLY A 46 19.77 -12.36 -1.33
N LEU A 47 19.34 -11.39 -0.52
CA LEU A 47 19.50 -11.38 0.94
C LEU A 47 18.39 -12.20 1.61
N LYS A 48 18.68 -12.79 2.77
CA LYS A 48 17.67 -13.41 3.63
C LYS A 48 16.92 -12.32 4.38
N VAL A 49 15.64 -12.12 4.05
CA VAL A 49 14.82 -10.99 4.55
C VAL A 49 13.61 -11.49 5.31
N VAL A 50 13.34 -10.86 6.45
CA VAL A 50 12.05 -10.97 7.17
C VAL A 50 11.40 -9.60 7.19
N LEU A 51 10.18 -9.49 6.68
CA LEU A 51 9.31 -8.32 6.79
C LEU A 51 8.22 -8.58 7.82
N LEU A 52 8.18 -7.73 8.86
CA LEU A 52 7.23 -7.82 9.97
C LEU A 52 6.28 -6.62 9.94
N GLU A 53 4.98 -6.89 9.91
CA GLU A 53 3.93 -5.87 10.01
C GLU A 53 3.03 -6.14 11.21
N ALA A 54 2.77 -5.12 12.01
CA ALA A 54 2.00 -5.24 13.25
C ALA A 54 0.49 -5.45 13.05
N GLN A 55 -0.02 -5.06 11.89
CA GLN A 55 -1.41 -5.21 11.47
C GLN A 55 -1.42 -5.96 10.12
N ASP A 56 -2.41 -5.69 9.26
CA ASP A 56 -2.32 -6.09 7.87
C ASP A 56 -1.40 -5.16 7.07
N PHE A 57 -0.83 -5.67 5.97
CA PHE A 57 -0.02 -4.87 5.06
C PHE A 57 -0.77 -3.63 4.58
N SER A 58 -0.09 -2.49 4.59
CA SER A 58 -0.67 -1.20 4.20
C SER A 58 -1.76 -0.64 5.13
N ALA A 59 -2.03 -1.23 6.30
CA ALA A 59 -3.10 -0.79 7.21
C ALA A 59 -2.96 0.66 7.69
N GLY A 60 -1.73 1.20 7.75
CA GLY A 60 -1.46 2.58 8.14
C GLY A 60 -1.64 3.58 6.98
N THR A 61 -0.71 4.52 6.86
CA THR A 61 -0.73 5.63 5.90
C THR A 61 -0.85 5.17 4.44
N SER A 62 -0.28 4.02 4.12
CA SER A 62 -0.07 3.59 2.73
C SER A 62 -1.34 3.25 1.96
N SER A 63 -2.45 2.92 2.63
CA SER A 63 -3.78 2.70 2.00
C SER A 63 -4.69 3.93 2.06
N ARG A 64 -4.21 5.04 2.61
CA ARG A 64 -5.01 6.24 2.92
C ARG A 64 -4.48 7.49 2.23
N SER A 65 -3.86 7.30 1.05
CA SER A 65 -3.34 8.39 0.22
C SER A 65 -4.44 9.03 -0.64
N THR A 66 -4.10 10.10 -1.35
CA THR A 66 -4.97 10.73 -2.38
C THR A 66 -5.07 9.89 -3.66
N LYS A 67 -4.51 8.67 -3.70
CA LYS A 67 -4.49 7.76 -4.85
C LYS A 67 -3.75 8.33 -6.07
N LEU A 68 -2.75 9.17 -5.84
CA LEU A 68 -1.94 9.80 -6.88
C LEU A 68 -0.45 9.51 -6.74
N ILE A 69 0.16 9.17 -7.86
CA ILE A 69 1.60 9.13 -8.08
C ILE A 69 1.98 10.39 -8.86
N HIS A 70 2.45 11.40 -8.15
CA HIS A 70 2.63 12.74 -8.72
C HIS A 70 4.00 13.35 -8.38
N GLY A 71 4.53 14.18 -9.30
CA GLY A 71 5.78 14.90 -9.10
C GLY A 71 5.71 16.04 -8.08
N GLY A 72 4.51 16.47 -7.71
CA GLY A 72 4.30 17.56 -6.77
C GLY A 72 4.33 18.93 -7.42
N VAL A 73 3.37 19.23 -8.30
CA VAL A 73 3.19 20.51 -9.00
C VAL A 73 3.35 21.73 -8.07
N ARG A 74 2.91 21.62 -6.81
CA ARG A 74 3.02 22.69 -5.80
C ARG A 74 4.47 23.16 -5.57
N TYR A 75 5.45 22.26 -5.67
CA TYR A 75 6.87 22.58 -5.46
C TYR A 75 7.51 23.32 -6.64
N MET A 76 6.82 23.41 -7.78
CA MET A 76 7.25 24.23 -8.92
C MET A 76 7.37 25.73 -8.58
N LYS A 77 6.69 26.18 -7.52
CA LYS A 77 6.76 27.58 -7.05
C LYS A 77 8.16 27.97 -6.55
N ASN A 78 8.98 27.01 -6.13
CA ASN A 78 10.32 27.27 -5.62
C ASN A 78 11.37 26.50 -6.46
N PRO A 79 12.24 27.19 -7.20
CA PRO A 79 13.28 26.54 -8.01
C PRO A 79 14.22 25.62 -7.22
N ARG A 80 14.40 25.84 -5.93
CA ARG A 80 15.23 24.96 -5.08
C ARG A 80 14.64 23.55 -4.95
N ASP A 81 13.33 23.40 -5.12
CA ASP A 81 12.63 22.13 -4.99
C ASP A 81 12.51 21.37 -6.33
N TRP A 82 13.02 21.93 -7.43
CA TRP A 82 12.92 21.32 -8.76
C TRP A 82 13.68 20.00 -8.88
N GLY A 83 14.73 19.81 -8.08
CA GLY A 83 15.42 18.51 -7.96
C GLY A 83 14.49 17.41 -7.48
N LEU A 84 13.69 17.68 -6.43
CA LEU A 84 12.70 16.75 -5.88
C LEU A 84 11.58 16.44 -6.88
N VAL A 85 11.12 17.47 -7.61
CA VAL A 85 10.10 17.29 -8.67
C VAL A 85 10.62 16.36 -9.75
N ARG A 86 11.86 16.57 -10.22
CA ARG A 86 12.48 15.74 -11.26
C ARG A 86 12.65 14.29 -10.81
N GLU A 87 13.09 14.07 -9.58
CA GLU A 87 13.20 12.71 -8.99
C GLU A 87 11.82 12.04 -8.92
N ALA A 88 10.82 12.72 -8.39
CA ALA A 88 9.47 12.19 -8.30
C ALA A 88 8.86 11.86 -9.68
N LEU A 89 9.09 12.69 -10.69
CA LEU A 89 8.65 12.44 -12.07
C LEU A 89 9.34 11.23 -12.69
N LYS A 90 10.63 11.02 -12.38
CA LYS A 90 11.37 9.83 -12.80
C LYS A 90 10.82 8.58 -12.15
N GLU A 91 10.61 8.59 -10.83
CA GLU A 91 10.06 7.45 -10.10
C GLU A 91 8.61 7.14 -10.52
N ARG A 92 7.76 8.15 -10.78
CA ARG A 92 6.44 7.98 -11.37
C ARG A 92 6.49 7.18 -12.67
N ARG A 93 7.44 7.51 -13.56
CA ARG A 93 7.61 6.81 -14.82
C ARG A 93 8.02 5.35 -14.59
N LEU A 94 9.01 5.09 -13.73
CA LEU A 94 9.45 3.74 -13.41
C LEU A 94 8.29 2.92 -12.84
N LEU A 95 7.46 3.52 -11.99
CA LEU A 95 6.34 2.82 -11.39
C LEU A 95 5.25 2.44 -12.41
N ILE A 96 4.93 3.35 -13.35
CA ILE A 96 4.01 3.05 -14.46
C ILE A 96 4.57 1.92 -15.34
N GLN A 97 5.89 1.84 -15.53
CA GLN A 97 6.54 0.78 -16.30
C GLN A 97 6.56 -0.56 -15.57
N ASN A 98 6.80 -0.54 -14.26
CA ASN A 98 6.96 -1.76 -13.46
C ASN A 98 5.62 -2.34 -12.96
N ALA A 99 4.56 -1.52 -12.88
CA ALA A 99 3.23 -1.92 -12.43
C ALA A 99 2.12 -1.30 -13.30
N PRO A 100 2.09 -1.56 -14.63
CA PRO A 100 1.14 -0.92 -15.55
C PRO A 100 -0.32 -1.28 -15.28
N HIS A 101 -0.59 -2.42 -14.64
CA HIS A 101 -1.91 -2.87 -14.21
C HIS A 101 -2.46 -2.12 -13.00
N LEU A 102 -1.58 -1.55 -12.15
CA LEU A 102 -1.97 -0.83 -10.92
C LEU A 102 -1.79 0.69 -11.03
N VAL A 103 -0.92 1.15 -11.93
CA VAL A 103 -0.54 2.56 -12.03
C VAL A 103 -0.66 3.03 -13.46
N HIS A 104 -1.53 3.99 -13.69
CA HIS A 104 -1.81 4.49 -15.04
C HIS A 104 -1.78 6.02 -15.11
N SER A 105 -1.58 6.53 -16.34
CA SER A 105 -1.65 7.96 -16.61
C SER A 105 -3.08 8.44 -16.52
N LYS A 106 -3.32 9.55 -15.82
CA LYS A 106 -4.63 10.20 -15.70
C LYS A 106 -4.55 11.65 -16.13
N PRO A 107 -5.50 12.13 -16.96
CA PRO A 107 -5.63 13.54 -17.27
C PRO A 107 -6.18 14.33 -16.10
N PHE A 108 -5.62 15.51 -15.87
CA PHE A 108 -6.10 16.50 -14.93
C PHE A 108 -6.31 17.83 -15.64
N ILE A 109 -7.36 18.54 -15.24
CA ILE A 109 -7.61 19.90 -15.69
C ILE A 109 -7.54 20.84 -14.49
N LEU A 110 -6.80 21.92 -14.66
CA LEU A 110 -6.80 23.08 -13.77
C LEU A 110 -7.73 24.11 -14.41
N PRO A 111 -8.96 24.34 -13.87
CA PRO A 111 -9.87 25.33 -14.42
C PRO A 111 -9.39 26.75 -14.09
N CYS A 112 -9.49 27.66 -15.06
CA CYS A 112 -9.01 29.03 -14.98
C CYS A 112 -10.19 30.00 -15.02
N TYR A 113 -10.27 30.90 -14.04
CA TYR A 113 -11.34 31.89 -13.90
C TYR A 113 -10.85 33.33 -14.09
N LYS A 114 -9.54 33.53 -14.29
CA LYS A 114 -8.94 34.85 -14.62
C LYS A 114 -8.19 34.77 -15.93
N LYS A 115 -8.19 35.89 -16.68
CA LYS A 115 -7.60 35.95 -18.01
C LYS A 115 -6.13 35.52 -18.10
N TRP A 116 -5.32 35.82 -17.06
CA TRP A 116 -3.88 35.49 -17.03
C TRP A 116 -3.56 34.07 -16.52
N GLU A 117 -4.52 33.42 -15.85
CA GLU A 117 -4.27 32.12 -15.20
C GLU A 117 -3.95 31.03 -16.21
N ARG A 118 -4.65 31.01 -17.34
CA ARG A 118 -4.47 29.97 -18.36
C ARG A 118 -3.06 29.97 -18.94
N GLU A 119 -2.56 31.14 -19.35
CA GLU A 119 -1.21 31.30 -19.89
C GLU A 119 -0.15 30.96 -18.84
N PHE A 120 -0.31 31.48 -17.63
CA PHE A 120 0.59 31.24 -16.52
C PHE A 120 0.70 29.75 -16.17
N TYR A 121 -0.44 29.07 -15.99
CA TYR A 121 -0.42 27.64 -15.66
C TYR A 121 0.00 26.78 -16.85
N THR A 122 -0.26 27.17 -18.08
CA THR A 122 0.23 26.45 -19.27
C THR A 122 1.75 26.42 -19.30
N VAL A 123 2.41 27.55 -19.04
CA VAL A 123 3.87 27.62 -18.97
C VAL A 123 4.40 26.78 -17.79
N GLY A 124 3.83 26.97 -16.59
CA GLY A 124 4.28 26.25 -15.40
C GLY A 124 4.12 24.72 -15.51
N LEU A 125 2.97 24.24 -15.97
CA LEU A 125 2.70 22.83 -16.17
C LEU A 125 3.44 22.27 -17.41
N GLY A 126 3.73 23.11 -18.41
CA GLY A 126 4.61 22.76 -19.53
C GLY A 126 6.04 22.48 -19.07
N ILE A 127 6.59 23.33 -18.18
CA ILE A 127 7.90 23.09 -17.56
C ILE A 127 7.87 21.82 -16.71
N TYR A 128 6.81 21.61 -15.92
CA TYR A 128 6.63 20.38 -15.13
C TYR A 128 6.65 19.13 -16.02
N ALA A 129 5.93 19.13 -17.13
CA ALA A 129 5.94 18.02 -18.07
C ALA A 129 7.32 17.81 -18.73
N ALA A 130 8.01 18.91 -19.07
CA ALA A 130 9.35 18.87 -19.69
C ALA A 130 10.45 18.35 -18.74
N MET A 131 10.25 18.45 -17.42
CA MET A 131 11.15 17.86 -16.42
C MET A 131 11.16 16.32 -16.44
N THR A 132 10.20 15.68 -17.10
CA THR A 132 10.18 14.24 -17.30
C THR A 132 11.26 13.87 -18.33
N TYR A 133 12.40 13.38 -17.90
CA TYR A 133 13.56 13.08 -18.73
C TYR A 133 13.22 12.09 -19.85
N GLY A 134 13.63 12.40 -21.09
CA GLY A 134 13.61 11.48 -22.24
C GLY A 134 12.36 11.55 -23.11
N GLY A 135 11.54 12.61 -23.03
CA GLY A 135 10.43 12.86 -24.00
C GLY A 135 9.23 11.91 -23.88
N TYR A 136 9.28 10.93 -22.99
CA TYR A 136 8.18 10.02 -22.71
C TYR A 136 7.33 10.55 -21.58
N GLY A 137 6.67 11.70 -21.82
CA GLY A 137 5.62 12.19 -20.94
C GLY A 137 4.44 11.21 -20.92
N ILE A 138 3.81 11.09 -19.78
CA ILE A 138 2.57 10.31 -19.61
C ILE A 138 1.36 11.03 -20.24
N GLY A 139 1.58 12.13 -20.96
CA GLY A 139 0.60 12.94 -21.67
C GLY A 139 1.11 14.36 -21.91
N ARG A 140 0.48 15.09 -22.84
CA ARG A 140 0.86 16.45 -23.22
C ARG A 140 0.09 17.50 -22.42
N THR A 141 0.80 18.49 -21.88
CA THR A 141 0.16 19.71 -21.35
C THR A 141 -0.43 20.52 -22.49
N SER A 142 -1.68 20.95 -22.36
CA SER A 142 -2.38 21.77 -23.34
C SER A 142 -3.27 22.82 -22.67
N SER A 143 -3.32 24.00 -23.28
CA SER A 143 -4.32 25.03 -22.98
C SER A 143 -5.65 24.65 -23.62
N LEU A 144 -6.75 24.81 -22.88
CA LEU A 144 -8.10 24.50 -23.32
C LEU A 144 -8.97 25.76 -23.39
N SER A 145 -9.83 25.84 -24.40
CA SER A 145 -10.90 26.81 -24.40
C SER A 145 -11.91 26.56 -23.28
N ARG A 146 -12.86 27.47 -23.10
CA ARG A 146 -13.95 27.27 -22.14
C ARG A 146 -14.80 26.05 -22.52
N GLU A 147 -15.15 25.90 -23.78
CA GLU A 147 -15.97 24.82 -24.34
C GLU A 147 -15.25 23.46 -24.18
N GLU A 148 -13.97 23.41 -24.53
CA GLU A 148 -13.14 22.21 -24.34
C GLU A 148 -13.01 21.83 -22.87
N THR A 149 -12.86 22.82 -21.98
CA THR A 149 -12.77 22.58 -20.53
C THR A 149 -14.07 21.98 -20.00
N MET A 150 -15.21 22.55 -20.37
CA MET A 150 -16.53 22.04 -19.95
C MET A 150 -16.82 20.64 -20.52
N SER A 151 -16.39 20.36 -21.74
CA SER A 151 -16.57 19.05 -22.39
C SER A 151 -15.72 17.96 -21.72
N ARG A 152 -14.47 18.28 -21.34
CA ARG A 152 -13.52 17.30 -20.74
C ARG A 152 -13.65 17.20 -19.23
N LEU A 153 -14.25 18.18 -18.58
CA LEU A 153 -14.50 18.22 -17.15
C LEU A 153 -15.98 18.58 -16.89
N PRO A 154 -16.90 17.65 -17.21
CA PRO A 154 -18.33 17.87 -16.95
C PRO A 154 -18.56 18.10 -15.45
N GLY A 155 -19.45 19.01 -15.10
CA GLY A 155 -19.72 19.41 -13.71
C GLY A 155 -18.79 20.52 -13.19
N VAL A 156 -17.84 21.03 -13.97
CA VAL A 156 -17.06 22.23 -13.61
C VAL A 156 -17.96 23.47 -13.61
N LYS A 157 -17.82 24.36 -12.66
CA LYS A 157 -18.57 25.61 -12.57
C LYS A 157 -18.34 26.47 -13.81
N ALA A 158 -19.41 26.66 -14.60
CA ALA A 158 -19.35 27.37 -15.87
C ALA A 158 -19.29 28.90 -15.72
N GLU A 159 -19.82 29.43 -14.58
CA GLU A 159 -19.86 30.89 -14.33
C GLU A 159 -18.42 31.42 -14.16
N GLY A 160 -18.04 32.40 -14.96
CA GLY A 160 -16.71 33.02 -14.93
C GLY A 160 -15.57 32.15 -15.47
N LEU A 161 -15.84 30.95 -15.96
CA LEU A 161 -14.82 30.05 -16.53
C LEU A 161 -14.26 30.65 -17.82
N MET A 162 -12.94 30.83 -17.90
CA MET A 162 -12.19 31.33 -19.04
C MET A 162 -11.54 30.25 -19.90
N GLY A 163 -11.50 29.01 -19.40
CA GLY A 163 -10.82 27.85 -19.97
C GLY A 163 -10.10 27.03 -18.93
N GLY A 164 -9.17 26.20 -19.34
CA GLY A 164 -8.40 25.37 -18.43
C GLY A 164 -7.03 24.99 -18.97
N VAL A 165 -6.25 24.33 -18.14
CA VAL A 165 -4.98 23.73 -18.54
C VAL A 165 -5.02 22.25 -18.22
N GLN A 166 -4.91 21.42 -19.25
CA GLN A 166 -4.80 19.97 -19.10
C GLN A 166 -3.35 19.58 -18.90
N PHE A 167 -3.10 18.70 -17.95
CA PHE A 167 -1.82 18.04 -17.71
C PHE A 167 -2.06 16.58 -17.26
N TYR A 168 -1.00 15.82 -17.04
CA TYR A 168 -1.11 14.42 -16.67
C TYR A 168 -0.27 14.12 -15.44
N ASP A 169 -0.84 13.28 -14.56
CA ASP A 169 -0.13 12.64 -13.45
C ASP A 169 -0.53 11.17 -13.35
N GLY A 170 0.09 10.41 -12.45
CA GLY A 170 -0.25 9.01 -12.24
C GLY A 170 -1.42 8.86 -11.27
N GLN A 171 -2.38 7.98 -11.57
CA GLN A 171 -3.34 7.45 -10.61
C GLN A 171 -3.00 6.00 -10.30
N PHE A 172 -3.26 5.55 -9.08
CA PHE A 172 -3.01 4.19 -8.66
C PHE A 172 -3.96 3.76 -7.53
N ASP A 173 -4.06 2.44 -7.33
CA ASP A 173 -4.57 1.90 -6.09
C ASP A 173 -3.40 1.69 -5.11
N ASP A 174 -3.40 2.44 -4.03
CA ASP A 174 -2.28 2.50 -3.09
C ASP A 174 -2.12 1.24 -2.23
N ALA A 175 -3.20 0.61 -1.78
CA ALA A 175 -3.06 -0.61 -1.00
C ALA A 175 -2.86 -1.83 -1.90
N ARG A 176 -3.50 -1.88 -3.09
CA ARG A 176 -3.21 -2.93 -4.07
C ARG A 176 -1.73 -2.94 -4.45
N LEU A 177 -1.16 -1.76 -4.68
CA LEU A 177 0.28 -1.66 -4.94
C LEU A 177 1.13 -2.13 -3.75
N ALA A 178 0.73 -1.83 -2.51
CA ALA A 178 1.48 -2.31 -1.33
C ALA A 178 1.38 -3.84 -1.17
N VAL A 179 0.20 -4.43 -1.42
CA VAL A 179 0.01 -5.89 -1.44
C VAL A 179 0.83 -6.53 -2.56
N ALA A 180 0.83 -5.93 -3.75
CA ALA A 180 1.64 -6.39 -4.88
C ALA A 180 3.15 -6.34 -4.57
N LEU A 181 3.62 -5.30 -3.87
CA LEU A 181 5.01 -5.22 -3.41
C LEU A 181 5.33 -6.28 -2.36
N MET A 182 4.43 -6.53 -1.40
CA MET A 182 4.59 -7.59 -0.41
C MET A 182 4.71 -8.94 -1.10
N ARG A 183 3.80 -9.23 -2.03
CA ARG A 183 3.84 -10.47 -2.82
C ARG A 183 5.12 -10.57 -3.64
N THR A 184 5.54 -9.50 -4.32
CA THR A 184 6.81 -9.48 -5.07
C THR A 184 8.00 -9.75 -4.14
N ALA A 185 8.02 -9.21 -2.91
CA ALA A 185 9.07 -9.50 -1.93
C ALA A 185 9.07 -10.98 -1.53
N HIS A 186 7.90 -11.57 -1.32
CA HIS A 186 7.72 -12.99 -1.03
C HIS A 186 8.25 -13.86 -2.17
N ASP A 187 7.88 -13.56 -3.41
CA ASP A 187 8.33 -14.29 -4.60
C ASP A 187 9.84 -14.15 -4.85
N GLN A 188 10.47 -13.09 -4.33
CA GLN A 188 11.92 -12.92 -4.30
C GLN A 188 12.58 -13.62 -3.08
N GLY A 189 11.83 -14.34 -2.25
CA GLY A 189 12.32 -15.15 -1.13
C GLY A 189 12.33 -14.44 0.23
N ALA A 190 11.64 -13.32 0.40
CA ALA A 190 11.41 -12.73 1.72
C ALA A 190 10.33 -13.49 2.49
N LEU A 191 10.48 -13.64 3.81
CA LEU A 191 9.36 -13.96 4.69
C LEU A 191 8.54 -12.69 4.94
N THR A 192 7.25 -12.71 4.61
CA THR A 192 6.36 -11.54 4.70
C THR A 192 5.22 -11.83 5.66
N LEU A 193 5.38 -11.40 6.91
CA LEU A 193 4.48 -11.72 8.03
C LEU A 193 3.74 -10.47 8.51
N ASN A 194 2.44 -10.47 8.35
CA ASN A 194 1.52 -9.52 8.98
C ASN A 194 1.00 -10.06 10.31
N TYR A 195 0.36 -9.20 11.12
CA TYR A 195 -0.07 -9.50 12.48
C TYR A 195 1.09 -9.97 13.39
N MET A 196 2.31 -9.51 13.09
CA MET A 196 3.56 -9.80 13.78
C MET A 196 4.21 -8.52 14.33
N PRO A 197 3.62 -7.86 15.36
CA PRO A 197 4.24 -6.70 15.98
C PRO A 197 5.61 -7.05 16.58
N VAL A 198 6.56 -6.15 16.36
CA VAL A 198 7.82 -6.19 17.09
C VAL A 198 7.55 -5.72 18.52
N THR A 199 7.88 -6.56 19.49
CA THR A 199 7.64 -6.34 20.92
C THR A 199 8.93 -6.12 21.71
N GLY A 200 10.10 -6.38 21.12
CA GLY A 200 11.39 -6.15 21.77
C GLY A 200 12.56 -6.16 20.79
N ILE A 201 13.65 -5.52 21.22
CA ILE A 201 14.93 -5.51 20.49
C ILE A 201 16.05 -5.80 21.48
N GLU A 202 16.81 -6.85 21.24
CA GLU A 202 18.00 -7.17 22.02
C GLU A 202 19.20 -6.36 21.51
N TYR A 203 19.62 -5.37 22.30
CA TYR A 203 20.74 -4.49 21.98
C TYR A 203 21.89 -4.70 22.96
N ARG A 204 23.07 -5.10 22.47
CA ARG A 204 24.25 -5.34 23.28
C ARG A 204 25.51 -4.89 22.54
N GLY A 205 26.43 -4.28 23.27
CA GLY A 205 27.73 -3.86 22.73
C GLY A 205 27.66 -2.89 21.55
N GLY A 206 26.60 -2.06 21.50
CA GLY A 206 26.40 -1.10 20.40
C GLY A 206 25.73 -1.69 19.15
N TRP A 207 25.23 -2.94 19.22
CA TRP A 207 24.64 -3.66 18.08
C TRP A 207 23.35 -4.40 18.46
N ILE A 208 22.39 -4.40 17.55
CA ILE A 208 21.19 -5.25 17.65
C ILE A 208 21.60 -6.70 17.35
N GLN A 209 21.26 -7.61 18.25
CA GLN A 209 21.51 -9.05 18.13
C GLN A 209 20.30 -9.78 17.57
N SER A 210 19.11 -9.38 18.00
CA SER A 210 17.84 -9.98 17.59
C SER A 210 16.67 -9.01 17.77
N VAL A 211 15.60 -9.30 17.05
CA VAL A 211 14.29 -8.66 17.18
C VAL A 211 13.32 -9.70 17.71
N THR A 212 12.51 -9.35 18.71
CA THR A 212 11.40 -10.18 19.19
C THR A 212 10.11 -9.70 18.53
N ALA A 213 9.37 -10.62 17.94
CA ALA A 213 8.05 -10.38 17.39
C ALA A 213 7.05 -11.38 17.96
N THR A 214 5.81 -10.97 18.16
CA THR A 214 4.74 -11.81 18.70
C THR A 214 3.68 -12.05 17.64
N ASP A 215 3.37 -13.29 17.35
CA ASP A 215 2.24 -13.61 16.47
C ASP A 215 0.92 -13.32 17.19
N LYS A 216 0.12 -12.40 16.65
CA LYS A 216 -1.18 -12.04 17.24
C LYS A 216 -2.23 -13.14 17.16
N GLU A 217 -2.06 -14.11 16.27
CA GLU A 217 -3.01 -15.21 16.10
C GLU A 217 -2.81 -16.32 17.15
N THR A 218 -1.55 -16.62 17.45
CA THR A 218 -1.20 -17.71 18.38
C THR A 218 -0.68 -17.23 19.73
N GLY A 219 -0.19 -15.99 19.81
CA GLY A 219 0.53 -15.47 20.97
C GLY A 219 1.98 -15.95 21.06
N GLU A 220 2.48 -16.73 20.10
CA GLU A 220 3.85 -17.22 20.07
C GLU A 220 4.84 -16.07 19.88
N GLU A 221 5.95 -16.09 20.62
CA GLU A 221 7.04 -15.14 20.50
C GLU A 221 8.20 -15.72 19.72
N PHE A 222 8.67 -14.96 18.72
CA PHE A 222 9.79 -15.33 17.86
C PHE A 222 10.98 -14.42 18.12
N ARG A 223 12.12 -15.01 18.48
CA ARG A 223 13.40 -14.31 18.59
C ARG A 223 14.17 -14.43 17.28
N ILE A 224 14.20 -13.38 16.48
CA ILE A 224 14.74 -13.34 15.13
C ILE A 224 16.13 -12.72 15.16
N ARG A 225 17.19 -13.56 15.03
CA ARG A 225 18.58 -13.09 14.94
C ARG A 225 18.84 -12.44 13.61
N THR A 226 19.48 -11.27 13.62
CA THR A 226 19.70 -10.50 12.38
C THR A 226 21.03 -9.76 12.36
N LYS A 227 21.58 -9.54 11.15
CA LYS A 227 22.76 -8.70 10.95
C LYS A 227 22.42 -7.21 10.98
N MET A 228 21.20 -6.83 10.52
CA MET A 228 20.74 -5.46 10.54
C MET A 228 19.21 -5.35 10.58
N VAL A 229 18.73 -4.17 10.95
CA VAL A 229 17.31 -3.83 11.02
C VAL A 229 17.02 -2.56 10.21
N PHE A 230 15.99 -2.60 9.38
CA PHE A 230 15.35 -1.40 8.87
C PHE A 230 14.09 -1.08 9.67
N ASN A 231 14.07 0.10 10.30
CA ASN A 231 12.87 0.63 10.92
C ASN A 231 12.11 1.48 9.90
N ALA A 232 11.09 0.90 9.30
CA ALA A 232 10.22 1.51 8.29
C ALA A 232 8.76 1.64 8.79
N ALA A 233 8.57 1.77 10.11
CA ALA A 233 7.27 1.79 10.77
C ALA A 233 6.48 3.11 10.58
N GLY A 234 6.86 3.97 9.63
CA GLY A 234 6.14 5.18 9.23
C GLY A 234 5.92 6.15 10.39
N ALA A 235 4.67 6.37 10.78
CA ALA A 235 4.31 7.24 11.91
C ALA A 235 4.75 6.66 13.28
N TRP A 236 5.09 5.39 13.33
CA TRP A 236 5.48 4.65 14.55
C TRP A 236 6.97 4.31 14.61
N VAL A 237 7.83 5.00 13.86
CA VAL A 237 9.29 4.75 13.94
C VAL A 237 9.88 5.07 15.31
N ASP A 238 9.36 6.07 16.02
CA ASP A 238 9.86 6.48 17.32
C ASP A 238 9.60 5.46 18.43
N PRO A 239 8.44 4.83 18.57
CA PRO A 239 8.25 3.67 19.47
C PRO A 239 9.27 2.55 19.27
N ILE A 240 9.64 2.19 18.04
CA ILE A 240 10.65 1.17 17.77
C ILE A 240 12.03 1.62 18.25
N ARG A 241 12.42 2.87 18.03
CA ARG A 241 13.68 3.45 18.51
C ARG A 241 13.78 3.43 20.03
N ARG A 242 12.65 3.73 20.71
CA ARG A 242 12.56 3.75 22.19
C ARG A 242 12.60 2.37 22.82
N MET A 243 12.46 1.28 22.09
CA MET A 243 12.78 -0.07 22.60
C MET A 243 14.27 -0.24 22.87
N ILE A 244 15.14 0.55 22.25
CA ILE A 244 16.59 0.53 22.45
C ILE A 244 17.04 1.67 23.37
N ASP A 245 16.59 2.88 23.10
CA ASP A 245 16.89 4.10 23.85
C ASP A 245 15.56 4.80 24.23
N PRO A 246 15.08 4.63 25.49
CA PRO A 246 13.84 5.26 25.94
C PRO A 246 13.82 6.79 25.81
N GLU A 247 15.01 7.43 25.83
CA GLU A 247 15.17 8.88 25.71
C GLU A 247 15.36 9.35 24.24
N ALA A 248 15.22 8.43 23.27
CA ALA A 248 15.36 8.78 21.86
C ALA A 248 14.40 9.90 21.46
N SER A 249 14.97 10.95 20.85
CA SER A 249 14.23 12.13 20.40
C SER A 249 13.15 11.80 19.37
N THR A 250 12.06 12.53 19.36
CA THR A 250 10.96 12.35 18.40
C THR A 250 11.38 12.80 17.01
N LEU A 251 11.54 11.86 16.07
CA LEU A 251 11.90 12.10 14.67
C LEU A 251 10.70 12.49 13.81
N VAL A 252 9.51 12.02 14.16
CA VAL A 252 8.33 12.14 13.31
C VAL A 252 7.28 13.02 13.97
N GLN A 253 6.88 14.06 13.25
CA GLN A 253 5.67 14.82 13.50
C GLN A 253 4.57 14.31 12.59
N VAL A 254 3.41 13.96 13.13
CA VAL A 254 2.30 13.43 12.33
C VAL A 254 1.32 14.52 11.92
N SER A 255 0.86 14.46 10.67
CA SER A 255 -0.17 15.34 10.16
C SER A 255 -1.27 14.53 9.47
N ARG A 256 -2.51 14.76 9.90
CA ARG A 256 -3.70 14.14 9.31
C ARG A 256 -4.04 14.77 7.97
N GLY A 257 -4.29 13.93 6.98
CA GLY A 257 -4.84 14.33 5.70
C GLY A 257 -6.13 13.58 5.44
N SER A 258 -7.22 14.31 5.32
CA SER A 258 -8.57 13.79 5.23
C SER A 258 -9.12 13.89 3.81
N HIS A 259 -10.03 12.98 3.47
CA HIS A 259 -10.72 12.91 2.18
C HIS A 259 -12.20 12.65 2.38
N ILE A 260 -13.03 13.16 1.48
CA ILE A 260 -14.44 12.82 1.34
C ILE A 260 -14.68 12.13 0.01
N LEU A 261 -15.64 11.24 -0.01
CA LEU A 261 -16.14 10.56 -1.21
C LEU A 261 -17.56 11.04 -1.51
N LEU A 262 -17.76 11.44 -2.75
CA LEU A 262 -19.03 11.91 -3.28
C LEU A 262 -19.48 10.99 -4.41
N ASP A 263 -20.73 11.07 -4.80
CA ASP A 263 -21.24 10.40 -5.99
C ASP A 263 -20.53 10.95 -7.26
N LYS A 264 -20.16 10.08 -8.19
CA LYS A 264 -19.45 10.43 -9.43
C LYS A 264 -20.24 11.42 -10.30
N SER A 265 -21.56 11.53 -10.11
CA SER A 265 -22.41 12.48 -10.85
C SER A 265 -22.08 13.96 -10.60
N PHE A 266 -21.36 14.29 -9.53
CA PHE A 266 -20.86 15.66 -9.33
C PHE A 266 -19.81 16.07 -10.35
N MET A 267 -19.03 15.12 -10.85
CA MET A 267 -18.01 15.31 -11.90
C MET A 267 -17.93 14.04 -12.75
N PRO A 268 -18.87 13.85 -13.68
CA PRO A 268 -18.88 12.67 -14.56
C PRO A 268 -17.64 12.60 -15.45
N GLY A 269 -17.25 11.39 -15.83
CA GLY A 269 -16.09 11.15 -16.67
C GLY A 269 -14.85 10.72 -15.88
N GLU A 270 -13.69 10.70 -16.55
CA GLU A 270 -12.44 10.17 -16.01
C GLU A 270 -11.36 11.23 -15.74
N THR A 271 -11.64 12.48 -16.08
CA THR A 271 -10.67 13.58 -15.89
C THR A 271 -10.70 14.08 -14.45
N GLY A 272 -9.55 14.14 -13.79
CA GLY A 272 -9.40 14.76 -12.48
C GLY A 272 -9.37 16.29 -12.55
N MET A 273 -9.78 16.94 -11.48
CA MET A 273 -9.68 18.40 -11.33
C MET A 273 -8.63 18.75 -10.29
N LEU A 274 -7.72 19.67 -10.66
CA LEU A 274 -6.82 20.33 -9.72
C LEU A 274 -7.39 21.68 -9.34
N ILE A 275 -7.77 21.86 -8.09
CA ILE A 275 -8.18 23.14 -7.52
C ILE A 275 -6.91 23.88 -7.06
N PRO A 276 -6.50 24.97 -7.72
CA PRO A 276 -5.16 25.54 -7.55
C PRO A 276 -4.98 26.33 -6.26
N LYS A 277 -6.07 26.72 -5.61
CA LYS A 277 -6.02 27.59 -4.44
C LYS A 277 -7.18 27.32 -3.50
N THR A 278 -6.83 26.85 -2.32
CA THR A 278 -7.72 26.78 -1.16
C THR A 278 -7.53 28.04 -0.28
N ARG A 279 -8.44 28.28 0.68
CA ARG A 279 -8.32 29.42 1.62
C ARG A 279 -7.03 29.40 2.45
N ASP A 280 -6.46 28.22 2.68
CA ASP A 280 -5.19 28.01 3.39
C ASP A 280 -3.95 27.99 2.46
N GLY A 281 -4.13 28.31 1.18
CA GLY A 281 -3.04 28.44 0.19
C GLY A 281 -2.51 27.13 -0.37
N ARG A 282 -3.14 26.00 -0.07
CA ARG A 282 -2.82 24.68 -0.62
C ARG A 282 -3.54 24.43 -1.96
N VAL A 283 -3.39 23.24 -2.46
CA VAL A 283 -4.15 22.70 -3.60
C VAL A 283 -5.07 21.59 -3.09
N LEU A 284 -6.21 21.44 -3.72
CA LEU A 284 -7.15 20.33 -3.49
C LEU A 284 -7.32 19.59 -4.81
N PHE A 285 -7.60 18.30 -4.72
CA PHE A 285 -7.93 17.48 -5.88
C PHE A 285 -9.37 17.00 -5.78
N ALA A 286 -10.05 16.92 -6.93
CA ALA A 286 -11.28 16.16 -7.09
C ALA A 286 -11.02 15.12 -8.20
N ILE A 287 -11.09 13.83 -7.86
CA ILE A 287 -10.57 12.76 -8.70
C ILE A 287 -11.61 11.66 -8.84
N PRO A 288 -12.03 11.30 -10.06
CA PRO A 288 -12.79 10.08 -10.28
C PRO A 288 -11.97 8.87 -9.80
N TRP A 289 -12.56 8.08 -8.89
CA TRP A 289 -11.95 6.89 -8.31
C TRP A 289 -13.02 5.83 -8.09
N HIS A 290 -12.94 4.73 -8.81
CA HIS A 290 -14.04 3.77 -8.96
C HIS A 290 -15.34 4.51 -9.37
N ASP A 291 -16.47 4.19 -8.73
CA ASP A 291 -17.76 4.84 -8.99
C ASP A 291 -17.99 6.11 -8.14
N MET A 292 -16.92 6.66 -7.56
CA MET A 292 -16.96 7.81 -6.66
C MET A 292 -16.14 8.98 -7.18
N LEU A 293 -16.36 10.15 -6.60
CA LEU A 293 -15.51 11.33 -6.70
C LEU A 293 -14.77 11.53 -5.38
N LEU A 294 -13.47 11.26 -5.39
CA LEU A 294 -12.57 11.52 -4.26
C LEU A 294 -12.19 12.98 -4.21
N VAL A 295 -12.46 13.66 -3.08
CA VAL A 295 -12.07 15.06 -2.84
C VAL A 295 -11.14 15.14 -1.64
N GLY A 296 -9.98 15.77 -1.80
CA GLY A 296 -8.98 15.95 -0.74
C GLY A 296 -7.71 16.62 -1.24
N THR A 297 -6.81 16.99 -0.35
CA THR A 297 -6.68 16.56 1.04
C THR A 297 -6.49 17.75 1.99
N THR A 298 -6.83 17.54 3.26
CA THR A 298 -6.53 18.47 4.35
C THR A 298 -5.09 18.28 4.88
N ASP A 299 -4.69 19.05 5.88
CA ASP A 299 -3.36 18.94 6.52
C ASP A 299 -3.46 19.51 7.94
N VAL A 300 -3.77 18.64 8.90
CA VAL A 300 -4.02 19.01 10.30
C VAL A 300 -3.00 18.30 11.18
N GLU A 301 -2.18 19.07 11.88
CA GLU A 301 -1.19 18.54 12.82
C GLU A 301 -1.86 17.68 13.89
N GLN A 302 -1.23 16.55 14.22
CA GLN A 302 -1.66 15.64 15.26
C GLN A 302 -0.56 15.49 16.30
N ARG A 303 -0.94 15.30 17.56
CA ARG A 303 0.01 15.08 18.65
C ARG A 303 0.51 13.64 18.69
N GLU A 304 -0.36 12.70 18.38
CA GLU A 304 -0.11 11.26 18.46
C GLU A 304 -0.49 10.56 17.17
N ALA A 305 0.14 9.42 16.91
CA ALA A 305 -0.18 8.58 15.77
C ALA A 305 -1.32 7.64 16.14
N ASP A 306 -2.45 7.76 15.42
CA ASP A 306 -3.61 6.87 15.51
C ASP A 306 -3.63 5.95 14.29
N PHE A 307 -3.94 4.66 14.50
CA PHE A 307 -4.11 3.71 13.39
C PHE A 307 -5.37 3.96 12.58
N ASP A 308 -6.40 4.54 13.19
CA ASP A 308 -7.68 4.84 12.52
C ASP A 308 -8.11 6.31 12.75
N PRO A 309 -7.33 7.27 12.20
CA PRO A 309 -7.61 8.68 12.38
C PRO A 309 -8.96 9.06 11.76
N LYS A 310 -9.83 9.69 12.54
CA LYS A 310 -11.14 10.12 12.09
C LYS A 310 -11.09 11.49 11.44
N VAL A 311 -11.91 11.70 10.43
CA VAL A 311 -12.10 13.01 9.77
C VAL A 311 -12.93 13.90 10.67
N SER A 312 -12.52 15.15 10.90
CA SER A 312 -13.31 16.09 11.67
C SER A 312 -14.36 16.81 10.83
N ASP A 313 -15.40 17.32 11.49
CA ASP A 313 -16.46 18.10 10.83
C ASP A 313 -15.93 19.33 10.11
N GLU A 314 -14.94 20.00 10.70
CA GLU A 314 -14.30 21.19 10.12
C GLU A 314 -13.53 20.83 8.84
N GLU A 315 -12.92 19.63 8.77
CA GLU A 315 -12.25 19.16 7.57
C GLU A 315 -13.24 18.81 6.47
N ILE A 316 -14.38 18.20 6.82
CA ILE A 316 -15.47 17.92 5.87
C ILE A 316 -16.00 19.23 5.28
N ASP A 317 -16.35 20.20 6.12
CA ASP A 317 -16.85 21.52 5.70
C ASP A 317 -15.85 22.27 4.82
N PHE A 318 -14.56 22.22 5.17
CA PHE A 318 -13.49 22.82 4.37
C PHE A 318 -13.43 22.23 2.95
N MET A 319 -13.55 20.90 2.83
CA MET A 319 -13.51 20.22 1.52
C MET A 319 -14.78 20.51 0.71
N ILE A 320 -15.94 20.51 1.35
CA ILE A 320 -17.24 20.85 0.74
C ILE A 320 -17.22 22.29 0.20
N GLU A 321 -16.87 23.27 1.06
CA GLU A 321 -16.79 24.68 0.69
C GLU A 321 -15.84 24.90 -0.50
N THR A 322 -14.64 24.30 -0.39
CA THR A 322 -13.61 24.46 -1.43
C THR A 322 -14.03 23.85 -2.76
N ALA A 323 -14.54 22.61 -2.78
CA ALA A 323 -14.94 21.93 -4.02
C ALA A 323 -16.19 22.54 -4.63
N SER A 324 -17.19 22.96 -3.82
CA SER A 324 -18.41 23.65 -4.30
C SER A 324 -18.10 24.96 -5.03
N GLY A 325 -16.97 25.61 -4.70
CA GLY A 325 -16.50 26.81 -5.41
C GLY A 325 -16.13 26.55 -6.87
N TYR A 326 -15.86 25.30 -7.25
CA TYR A 326 -15.39 24.88 -8.58
C TYR A 326 -16.34 23.92 -9.31
N LEU A 327 -17.36 23.41 -8.62
CA LEU A 327 -18.38 22.55 -9.21
C LEU A 327 -19.66 23.34 -9.52
N ASP A 328 -20.36 22.93 -10.57
CA ASP A 328 -21.63 23.54 -10.98
C ASP A 328 -22.75 23.24 -9.97
N LYS A 329 -22.77 22.01 -9.46
CA LYS A 329 -23.69 21.57 -8.40
C LYS A 329 -23.02 21.77 -7.04
N PRO A 330 -23.61 22.57 -6.12
CA PRO A 330 -23.06 22.71 -4.77
C PRO A 330 -23.16 21.39 -4.00
N ILE A 331 -22.15 21.10 -3.19
CA ILE A 331 -22.08 19.92 -2.33
C ILE A 331 -22.67 20.25 -0.96
N THR A 332 -23.43 19.33 -0.40
CA THR A 332 -23.92 19.38 0.98
C THR A 332 -23.33 18.23 1.80
N ARG A 333 -23.45 18.27 3.12
CA ARG A 333 -23.02 17.15 3.99
C ARG A 333 -23.77 15.85 3.67
N ALA A 334 -25.01 15.91 3.23
CA ALA A 334 -25.80 14.75 2.83
C ALA A 334 -25.28 14.04 1.57
N ASP A 335 -24.50 14.75 0.76
CA ASP A 335 -23.88 14.19 -0.45
C ASP A 335 -22.59 13.42 -0.15
N VAL A 336 -22.01 13.57 1.06
CA VAL A 336 -20.82 12.84 1.48
C VAL A 336 -21.19 11.39 1.78
N LYS A 337 -20.71 10.47 0.95
CA LYS A 337 -21.00 9.03 1.05
C LYS A 337 -20.09 8.32 2.04
N ALA A 338 -18.82 8.72 2.07
CA ALA A 338 -17.82 8.16 2.96
C ALA A 338 -16.68 9.15 3.22
N THR A 339 -15.92 8.89 4.26
CA THR A 339 -14.74 9.69 4.61
C THR A 339 -13.61 8.78 5.06
N PHE A 340 -12.37 9.18 4.79
CA PHE A 340 -11.20 8.53 5.37
C PHE A 340 -10.06 9.52 5.60
N ALA A 341 -9.18 9.20 6.54
CA ALA A 341 -8.00 9.99 6.84
C ALA A 341 -6.75 9.11 6.95
N GLY A 342 -5.61 9.69 6.65
CA GLY A 342 -4.30 9.08 6.83
C GLY A 342 -3.33 10.03 7.52
N LEU A 343 -2.34 9.48 8.21
CA LEU A 343 -1.29 10.25 8.88
C LEU A 343 -0.05 10.34 8.00
N ARG A 344 0.42 11.57 7.77
CA ARG A 344 1.72 11.80 7.12
C ARG A 344 2.82 11.75 8.17
N PRO A 345 3.81 10.86 8.05
CA PRO A 345 5.00 10.88 8.90
C PRO A 345 5.95 11.98 8.39
N LEU A 346 5.87 13.17 8.96
CA LEU A 346 6.72 14.29 8.57
C LEU A 346 8.02 14.23 9.37
N PHE A 347 9.16 14.19 8.69
CA PHE A 347 10.46 14.16 9.33
C PHE A 347 10.81 15.51 9.94
N ASN A 348 11.24 15.52 11.21
CA ASN A 348 11.72 16.70 11.92
C ASN A 348 13.26 16.73 11.95
N PRO A 349 13.93 17.52 11.10
CA PRO A 349 15.39 17.60 11.05
C PRO A 349 16.04 18.11 12.35
N GLN A 350 15.32 18.86 13.18
CA GLN A 350 15.85 19.38 14.44
C GLN A 350 16.13 18.28 15.47
N ALA A 351 15.42 17.16 15.37
CA ALA A 351 15.61 16.01 16.25
C ALA A 351 16.99 15.33 16.09
N THR A 352 17.70 15.57 14.99
CA THR A 352 19.02 14.98 14.70
C THR A 352 20.19 15.90 15.05
N GLY A 353 19.94 17.04 15.71
CA GLY A 353 20.99 18.01 16.07
C GLY A 353 21.62 18.76 14.89
N SER A 354 21.07 18.64 13.70
CA SER A 354 21.53 19.39 12.52
C SER A 354 21.17 20.86 12.68
N ALA A 355 22.15 21.66 13.09
CA ALA A 355 22.05 23.12 13.24
C ALA A 355 21.91 23.78 11.85
N GLY A 356 20.70 23.88 11.37
CA GLY A 356 20.36 24.60 10.15
C GLY A 356 19.01 25.26 10.30
N GLY A 357 18.98 26.54 10.67
CA GLY A 357 17.92 27.53 10.77
C GLY A 357 16.48 27.06 10.60
N THR A 358 15.48 27.77 11.11
CA THR A 358 14.01 27.55 11.07
C THR A 358 13.55 26.57 9.97
N ALA A 359 13.88 25.29 10.16
CA ALA A 359 13.61 24.25 9.19
C ALA A 359 12.10 23.96 9.22
N LYS A 360 11.41 24.34 8.16
CA LYS A 360 10.11 23.76 7.84
C LYS A 360 10.26 22.25 7.87
N VAL A 361 9.38 21.57 8.59
CA VAL A 361 9.28 20.11 8.65
C VAL A 361 9.39 19.57 7.23
N SER A 362 10.42 18.75 6.97
CA SER A 362 10.77 18.34 5.61
C SER A 362 9.81 17.26 5.10
N ARG A 363 9.41 17.37 3.82
CA ARG A 363 8.70 16.32 3.09
C ARG A 363 9.64 15.43 2.27
N GLU A 364 10.94 15.61 2.46
CA GLU A 364 11.96 14.70 1.97
C GLU A 364 11.97 13.44 2.83
N HIS A 365 12.43 12.35 2.27
CA HIS A 365 12.67 11.16 3.06
C HIS A 365 14.00 11.28 3.82
N ALA A 366 14.03 10.69 5.00
CA ALA A 366 15.23 10.55 5.80
C ALA A 366 15.65 9.08 5.86
N VAL A 367 16.95 8.84 5.72
CA VAL A 367 17.60 7.54 5.92
C VAL A 367 18.63 7.77 7.02
N LEU A 368 18.35 7.26 8.21
CA LEU A 368 19.09 7.60 9.42
C LEU A 368 19.72 6.34 10.01
N PRO A 369 21.04 6.15 9.89
CA PRO A 369 21.75 5.09 10.60
C PRO A 369 21.79 5.37 12.10
N GLU A 370 21.37 4.39 12.89
CA GLU A 370 21.28 4.47 14.34
C GLU A 370 21.65 3.11 14.98
N PHE A 371 21.99 3.13 16.26
CA PHE A 371 22.20 1.91 17.06
C PHE A 371 23.09 0.85 16.39
N GLY A 372 24.16 1.29 15.74
CA GLY A 372 25.13 0.42 15.05
C GLY A 372 24.61 -0.17 13.73
N ASN A 373 23.63 -1.04 13.79
CA ASN A 373 23.09 -1.79 12.65
C ASN A 373 21.58 -1.60 12.41
N MET A 374 20.99 -0.49 12.87
CA MET A 374 19.65 -0.07 12.49
C MET A 374 19.72 1.10 11.52
N ILE A 375 18.84 1.10 10.55
CA ILE A 375 18.59 2.25 9.67
C ILE A 375 17.11 2.60 9.74
N THR A 376 16.79 3.77 10.30
CA THR A 376 15.43 4.31 10.34
C THR A 376 15.14 5.04 9.04
N VAL A 377 14.03 4.69 8.38
CA VAL A 377 13.59 5.30 7.11
C VAL A 377 12.19 5.87 7.30
N THR A 378 12.06 7.18 7.18
CA THR A 378 10.79 7.89 7.41
C THR A 378 10.62 9.09 6.51
N GLY A 379 9.44 9.72 6.52
CA GLY A 379 9.10 10.82 5.61
C GLY A 379 8.84 10.34 4.18
N GLY A 380 9.09 11.22 3.21
CA GLY A 380 8.93 10.91 1.80
C GLY A 380 7.48 10.82 1.30
N LYS A 381 7.29 10.13 0.19
CA LYS A 381 6.00 9.95 -0.48
C LYS A 381 5.94 8.60 -1.18
N TRP A 382 4.72 8.10 -1.42
CA TRP A 382 4.48 6.92 -2.24
C TRP A 382 5.25 6.94 -3.57
N THR A 383 5.23 8.04 -4.29
CA THR A 383 5.94 8.18 -5.57
C THR A 383 7.42 7.80 -5.49
N ALA A 384 8.06 8.01 -4.32
CA ALA A 384 9.49 7.80 -4.11
C ALA A 384 9.83 6.51 -3.36
N TYR A 385 8.87 5.62 -3.04
CA TYR A 385 9.09 4.44 -2.21
C TYR A 385 10.27 3.59 -2.68
N ARG A 386 10.38 3.34 -4.00
CA ARG A 386 11.47 2.57 -4.61
C ARG A 386 12.83 3.25 -4.38
N LYS A 387 12.88 4.58 -4.59
CA LYS A 387 14.10 5.37 -4.38
C LYS A 387 14.49 5.43 -2.91
N MET A 388 13.53 5.50 -2.01
CA MET A 388 13.75 5.40 -0.56
C MET A 388 14.39 4.05 -0.20
N ALA A 389 13.87 2.95 -0.75
CA ALA A 389 14.42 1.61 -0.57
C ALA A 389 15.86 1.50 -1.14
N GLU A 390 16.08 1.95 -2.38
CA GLU A 390 17.43 1.98 -3.00
C GLU A 390 18.43 2.79 -2.15
N HIS A 391 17.99 3.93 -1.59
CA HIS A 391 18.81 4.77 -0.74
C HIS A 391 19.14 4.08 0.60
N ALA A 392 18.14 3.48 1.26
CA ALA A 392 18.31 2.73 2.49
C ALA A 392 19.28 1.54 2.32
N MET A 393 19.13 0.77 1.26
CA MET A 393 20.02 -0.34 0.92
C MET A 393 21.43 0.11 0.53
N THR A 394 21.56 1.28 -0.10
CA THR A 394 22.85 1.88 -0.41
C THR A 394 23.58 2.26 0.87
N GLU A 395 22.88 2.91 1.82
CA GLU A 395 23.45 3.27 3.12
C GLU A 395 23.89 2.04 3.92
N ALA A 396 23.09 0.96 3.92
CA ALA A 396 23.45 -0.31 4.53
C ALA A 396 24.74 -0.92 3.91
N THR A 397 24.88 -0.83 2.60
CA THR A 397 26.06 -1.30 1.86
C THR A 397 27.30 -0.47 2.20
N LEU A 398 27.19 0.85 2.21
CA LEU A 398 28.29 1.78 2.54
C LEU A 398 28.81 1.58 3.98
N ARG A 399 27.94 1.13 4.88
CA ARG A 399 28.27 0.79 6.27
C ARG A 399 28.74 -0.65 6.47
N HIS A 400 28.85 -1.41 5.40
CA HIS A 400 29.24 -2.83 5.43
C HIS A 400 28.29 -3.73 6.25
N LEU A 401 27.02 -3.32 6.41
CA LEU A 401 25.99 -4.11 7.10
C LEU A 401 25.47 -5.24 6.23
N VAL A 402 25.50 -5.04 4.91
CA VAL A 402 25.14 -6.04 3.91
C VAL A 402 26.20 -6.09 2.79
N ALA A 403 26.29 -7.23 2.12
CA ALA A 403 27.19 -7.38 0.98
C ALA A 403 26.76 -6.46 -0.19
N PRO A 404 27.72 -5.84 -0.91
CA PRO A 404 27.40 -5.01 -2.07
C PRO A 404 26.82 -5.87 -3.20
N ARG A 405 25.59 -5.54 -3.62
CA ARG A 405 24.88 -6.18 -4.73
C ARG A 405 24.11 -5.13 -5.52
N LEU A 406 23.91 -5.38 -6.82
CA LEU A 406 23.23 -4.43 -7.70
C LEU A 406 21.73 -4.32 -7.36
N CYS A 407 21.23 -3.09 -7.36
CA CYS A 407 19.81 -2.81 -7.28
C CYS A 407 19.15 -3.07 -8.65
N VAL A 408 18.18 -3.97 -8.70
CA VAL A 408 17.42 -4.32 -9.91
C VAL A 408 16.03 -3.71 -9.96
N THR A 409 15.59 -3.04 -8.90
CA THR A 409 14.21 -2.55 -8.74
C THR A 409 13.77 -1.48 -9.74
N LYS A 410 14.70 -0.91 -10.52
CA LYS A 410 14.36 0.00 -11.63
C LYS A 410 13.63 -0.68 -12.78
N THR A 411 13.86 -1.97 -12.95
CA THR A 411 13.36 -2.78 -14.07
C THR A 411 12.69 -4.07 -13.60
N LEU A 412 12.55 -4.25 -12.29
CA LEU A 412 11.85 -5.39 -11.72
C LEU A 412 10.35 -5.17 -11.86
N PRO A 413 9.63 -6.01 -12.62
CA PRO A 413 8.18 -5.96 -12.67
C PRO A 413 7.58 -6.25 -11.28
N ILE A 414 6.50 -5.56 -10.96
CA ILE A 414 5.75 -5.78 -9.73
C ILE A 414 4.55 -6.65 -10.10
N LEU A 415 4.53 -7.90 -9.63
CA LEU A 415 3.50 -8.87 -9.97
C LEU A 415 3.14 -8.84 -11.47
N ASN A 416 4.11 -9.04 -12.32
CA ASN A 416 3.86 -9.10 -13.76
C ASN A 416 3.77 -10.55 -14.19
N ASP A 417 2.71 -11.21 -13.84
CA ASP A 417 2.37 -12.51 -14.43
C ASP A 417 1.18 -12.31 -15.38
N GLU A 418 1.44 -12.39 -16.68
CA GLU A 418 0.40 -12.31 -17.72
C GLU A 418 -0.64 -13.44 -17.61
N THR A 419 -0.34 -14.46 -16.81
CA THR A 419 -1.21 -15.63 -16.60
C THR A 419 -2.00 -15.54 -15.29
N TRP A 420 -1.61 -14.63 -14.40
CA TRP A 420 -2.26 -14.40 -13.14
C TRP A 420 -3.17 -13.18 -13.28
N ASP A 421 -4.44 -13.44 -13.55
CA ASP A 421 -5.45 -12.41 -13.68
C ASP A 421 -6.36 -12.34 -12.43
N PRO A 422 -5.82 -11.85 -11.28
CA PRO A 422 -6.69 -11.47 -10.20
C PRO A 422 -7.58 -10.31 -10.63
N ALA A 423 -7.18 -9.57 -11.68
CA ALA A 423 -7.94 -8.46 -12.20
C ALA A 423 -9.34 -8.88 -12.65
N ALA A 424 -9.52 -10.06 -13.22
CA ALA A 424 -10.85 -10.54 -13.56
C ALA A 424 -11.71 -10.81 -12.31
N LEU A 425 -11.16 -11.50 -11.30
CA LEU A 425 -11.86 -11.75 -10.03
C LEU A 425 -12.02 -10.44 -9.23
N GLU A 426 -10.97 -9.59 -9.22
CA GLU A 426 -10.98 -8.29 -8.54
C GLU A 426 -12.01 -7.35 -9.16
N VAL A 427 -12.03 -7.20 -10.49
CA VAL A 427 -12.99 -6.34 -11.21
C VAL A 427 -14.43 -6.83 -11.00
N GLU A 428 -14.67 -8.14 -10.97
CA GLU A 428 -15.99 -8.67 -10.66
C GLU A 428 -16.38 -8.44 -9.21
N ALA A 429 -15.45 -8.56 -8.25
CA ALA A 429 -15.70 -8.41 -6.83
C ALA A 429 -15.72 -6.93 -6.36
N GLU A 430 -15.01 -6.03 -7.04
CA GLU A 430 -14.99 -4.59 -6.74
C GLU A 430 -16.28 -3.85 -7.13
N ARG A 431 -17.08 -4.43 -8.01
CA ARG A 431 -18.35 -3.81 -8.37
C ARG A 431 -19.26 -3.71 -7.16
N SER A 432 -19.87 -2.58 -6.98
CA SER A 432 -20.84 -2.35 -5.89
C SER A 432 -22.05 -3.28 -5.95
N ASP A 433 -22.33 -3.84 -7.13
CA ASP A 433 -23.39 -4.81 -7.44
C ASP A 433 -22.87 -6.26 -7.59
N ALA A 434 -21.60 -6.54 -7.27
CA ALA A 434 -21.03 -7.87 -7.36
C ALA A 434 -21.83 -8.88 -6.53
N ALA A 435 -22.03 -10.08 -7.07
CA ALA A 435 -22.67 -11.17 -6.33
C ALA A 435 -21.79 -11.59 -5.14
N ASP A 436 -22.42 -11.95 -4.02
CA ASP A 436 -21.74 -12.27 -2.77
C ASP A 436 -20.73 -13.42 -2.90
N ASP A 437 -21.08 -14.44 -3.69
CA ASP A 437 -20.22 -15.58 -3.98
C ASP A 437 -18.91 -15.17 -4.69
N LYS A 438 -18.96 -14.17 -5.55
CA LYS A 438 -17.76 -13.61 -6.20
C LYS A 438 -16.84 -12.91 -5.21
N VAL A 439 -17.45 -12.14 -4.29
CA VAL A 439 -16.68 -11.45 -3.23
C VAL A 439 -16.06 -12.45 -2.28
N VAL A 440 -16.80 -13.50 -1.91
CA VAL A 440 -16.29 -14.59 -1.06
C VAL A 440 -15.15 -15.33 -1.75
N ALA A 441 -15.32 -15.72 -3.03
CA ALA A 441 -14.28 -16.39 -3.79
C ALA A 441 -12.99 -15.55 -3.88
N TYR A 442 -13.14 -14.24 -4.11
CA TYR A 442 -11.99 -13.33 -4.10
C TYR A 442 -11.35 -13.18 -2.71
N ALA A 443 -12.15 -13.24 -1.65
CA ALA A 443 -11.65 -13.17 -0.28
C ALA A 443 -10.78 -14.40 0.07
N LEU A 444 -11.22 -15.61 -0.31
CA LEU A 444 -10.42 -16.83 -0.15
C LEU A 444 -9.12 -16.75 -0.95
N TYR A 445 -9.18 -16.29 -2.18
CA TYR A 445 -7.99 -15.99 -2.97
C TYR A 445 -7.03 -15.02 -2.26
N CYS A 446 -7.53 -13.92 -1.69
CA CYS A 446 -6.69 -12.97 -0.94
C CYS A 446 -6.06 -13.61 0.31
N ARG A 447 -6.76 -14.54 0.96
CA ARG A 447 -6.23 -15.31 2.10
C ARG A 447 -5.06 -16.18 1.66
N GLU A 448 -5.21 -16.92 0.58
CA GLU A 448 -4.21 -17.88 0.10
C GLU A 448 -2.99 -17.19 -0.53
N PHE A 449 -3.21 -16.16 -1.34
CA PHE A 449 -2.14 -15.56 -2.18
C PHE A 449 -1.70 -14.17 -1.75
N GLU A 450 -2.44 -13.48 -0.89
CA GLU A 450 -2.17 -12.08 -0.52
C GLU A 450 -2.08 -11.86 0.99
N ALA A 451 -1.89 -12.93 1.75
CA ALA A 451 -1.73 -12.91 3.20
C ALA A 451 -2.87 -12.19 3.94
N ALA A 452 -4.11 -12.16 3.41
CA ALA A 452 -5.25 -11.64 4.13
C ALA A 452 -5.63 -12.58 5.28
N ARG A 453 -5.79 -12.06 6.50
CA ARG A 453 -6.08 -12.87 7.70
C ARG A 453 -7.49 -12.61 8.24
N THR A 454 -8.08 -11.48 7.90
CA THR A 454 -9.42 -11.10 8.35
C THR A 454 -10.29 -10.63 7.17
N ALA A 455 -11.61 -10.67 7.35
CA ALA A 455 -12.54 -10.13 6.36
C ALA A 455 -12.30 -8.63 6.12
N GLU A 456 -11.89 -7.90 7.15
CA GLU A 456 -11.54 -6.50 7.10
C GLU A 456 -10.31 -6.25 6.19
N ASP A 457 -9.35 -7.15 6.17
CA ASP A 457 -8.18 -7.05 5.28
C ASP A 457 -8.63 -7.02 3.83
N VAL A 458 -9.59 -7.87 3.47
CA VAL A 458 -10.13 -7.94 2.12
C VAL A 458 -10.98 -6.72 1.82
N LEU A 459 -12.03 -6.48 2.62
CA LEU A 459 -13.05 -5.48 2.30
C LEU A 459 -12.51 -4.04 2.36
N PHE A 460 -11.54 -3.75 3.24
CA PHE A 460 -10.97 -2.40 3.37
C PHE A 460 -9.72 -2.16 2.50
N ARG A 461 -8.87 -3.19 2.26
CA ARG A 461 -7.58 -2.99 1.60
C ARG A 461 -7.42 -3.68 0.26
N ARG A 462 -8.13 -4.78 -0.01
CA ARG A 462 -8.11 -5.41 -1.34
C ARG A 462 -9.24 -4.87 -2.22
N LEU A 463 -10.47 -4.80 -1.69
CA LEU A 463 -11.67 -4.35 -2.43
C LEU A 463 -12.06 -2.88 -2.23
N ARG A 464 -11.53 -2.19 -1.22
CA ARG A 464 -11.86 -0.80 -0.89
C ARG A 464 -13.29 -0.53 -0.46
N LEU A 465 -14.17 -1.54 -0.44
CA LEU A 465 -15.58 -1.37 -0.06
C LEU A 465 -15.75 -0.67 1.29
N GLY A 466 -14.90 -1.01 2.28
CA GLY A 466 -14.90 -0.35 3.59
C GLY A 466 -14.60 1.14 3.58
N GLN A 467 -13.98 1.65 2.50
CA GLN A 467 -13.73 3.08 2.29
C GLN A 467 -14.80 3.76 1.42
N MET A 468 -15.59 2.99 0.67
CA MET A 468 -16.51 3.51 -0.35
C MET A 468 -17.98 3.29 -0.01
N ASN A 469 -18.33 2.14 0.57
CA ASN A 469 -19.70 1.71 0.77
C ASN A 469 -19.84 0.93 2.09
N GLU A 470 -20.09 1.65 3.18
CA GLU A 470 -20.22 1.06 4.51
C GLU A 470 -21.39 0.06 4.60
N ALA A 471 -22.52 0.35 3.97
CA ALA A 471 -23.69 -0.53 4.01
C ALA A 471 -23.36 -1.89 3.35
N ARG A 472 -22.75 -1.87 2.17
CA ARG A 472 -22.33 -3.10 1.47
C ARG A 472 -21.24 -3.86 2.23
N THR A 473 -20.32 -3.14 2.85
CA THR A 473 -19.29 -3.72 3.70
C THR A 473 -19.88 -4.47 4.88
N ASN A 474 -20.84 -3.85 5.59
CA ASN A 474 -21.51 -4.47 6.72
C ASN A 474 -22.33 -5.71 6.34
N GLU A 475 -22.89 -5.74 5.14
CA GLU A 475 -23.57 -6.91 4.59
C GLU A 475 -22.63 -8.08 4.30
N LEU A 476 -21.43 -7.79 3.76
CA LEU A 476 -20.46 -8.78 3.33
C LEU A 476 -19.56 -9.31 4.46
N LEU A 477 -19.29 -8.49 5.48
CA LEU A 477 -18.42 -8.87 6.60
C LEU A 477 -18.77 -10.24 7.21
N PRO A 478 -20.02 -10.54 7.59
CA PRO A 478 -20.34 -11.84 8.18
C PRO A 478 -20.16 -12.99 7.19
N LYS A 479 -20.37 -12.77 5.89
CA LYS A 479 -20.22 -13.81 4.85
C LYS A 479 -18.76 -14.19 4.62
N VAL A 480 -17.90 -13.18 4.52
CA VAL A 480 -16.44 -13.40 4.38
C VAL A 480 -15.84 -13.99 5.65
N ARG A 481 -16.28 -13.56 6.84
CA ARG A 481 -15.84 -14.16 8.11
C ARG A 481 -16.24 -15.64 8.21
N ALA A 482 -17.45 -15.98 7.81
CA ALA A 482 -17.89 -17.37 7.81
C ALA A 482 -17.07 -18.24 6.84
N ALA A 483 -16.74 -17.73 5.66
CA ALA A 483 -15.88 -18.43 4.72
C ALA A 483 -14.47 -18.67 5.28
N PHE A 484 -13.88 -17.66 5.95
CA PHE A 484 -12.57 -17.80 6.60
C PHE A 484 -12.60 -18.79 7.77
N ALA A 485 -13.69 -18.83 8.55
CA ALA A 485 -13.86 -19.78 9.65
C ALA A 485 -14.04 -21.20 9.14
N GLY A 486 -14.84 -21.41 8.08
CA GLY A 486 -15.06 -22.72 7.49
C GLY A 486 -13.76 -23.36 6.96
N GLU A 487 -12.90 -22.58 6.32
CA GLU A 487 -11.57 -23.08 5.92
C GLU A 487 -10.67 -23.39 7.12
N ALA A 488 -10.71 -22.56 8.18
CA ALA A 488 -9.92 -22.79 9.39
C ALA A 488 -10.38 -24.07 10.12
N GLU A 489 -11.67 -24.37 10.13
CA GLU A 489 -12.19 -25.63 10.68
C GLU A 489 -11.69 -26.83 9.88
N VAL A 490 -11.73 -26.75 8.54
CA VAL A 490 -11.20 -27.80 7.65
C VAL A 490 -9.70 -27.96 7.81
N GLU A 491 -8.94 -26.87 7.86
CA GLU A 491 -7.48 -26.91 8.10
C GLU A 491 -7.15 -27.56 9.46
N GLN A 492 -7.93 -27.26 10.52
CA GLN A 492 -7.74 -27.89 11.84
C GLN A 492 -8.09 -29.37 11.84
N GLU A 493 -9.15 -29.77 11.13
CA GLU A 493 -9.50 -31.18 10.99
C GLU A 493 -8.44 -31.95 10.21
N VAL A 494 -7.89 -31.34 9.14
CA VAL A 494 -6.79 -31.95 8.36
C VAL A 494 -5.51 -32.04 9.20
N ALA A 495 -5.14 -30.98 9.91
CA ALA A 495 -3.97 -30.97 10.78
C ALA A 495 -4.09 -32.04 11.90
N ALA A 496 -5.26 -32.12 12.55
CA ALA A 496 -5.52 -33.13 13.57
C ALA A 496 -5.48 -34.57 12.99
N ALA A 497 -5.95 -34.76 11.76
CA ALA A 497 -5.86 -36.03 11.07
C ALA A 497 -4.42 -36.42 10.70
N VAL A 498 -3.59 -35.44 10.31
CA VAL A 498 -2.16 -35.64 10.05
C VAL A 498 -1.42 -35.98 11.33
N GLU A 499 -1.62 -35.22 12.43
CA GLU A 499 -1.03 -35.53 13.73
C GLU A 499 -1.45 -36.91 14.26
N ALA A 500 -2.72 -37.28 14.12
CA ALA A 500 -3.21 -38.59 14.48
C ALA A 500 -2.58 -39.70 13.62
N SER A 501 -2.34 -39.44 12.34
CA SER A 501 -1.65 -40.34 11.41
C SER A 501 -0.17 -40.50 11.78
N GLU A 502 0.54 -39.41 12.10
CA GLU A 502 1.94 -39.43 12.53
C GLU A 502 2.10 -40.12 13.88
N ALA A 503 1.19 -39.86 14.82
CA ALA A 503 1.16 -40.57 16.11
C ALA A 503 0.90 -42.08 15.95
N ALA A 504 0.03 -42.45 15.00
CA ALA A 504 -0.25 -43.85 14.67
C ALA A 504 0.94 -44.54 13.97
N VAL A 505 1.71 -43.80 13.16
CA VAL A 505 2.96 -44.29 12.54
C VAL A 505 4.06 -44.46 13.58
N GLY A 506 4.20 -43.50 14.50
CA GLY A 506 5.16 -43.60 15.63
C GLY A 506 4.88 -44.77 16.60
N ALA A 507 3.60 -45.07 16.85
CA ALA A 507 3.18 -46.21 17.68
C ALA A 507 3.32 -47.57 16.98
N LYS A 508 3.32 -47.59 15.61
CA LYS A 508 3.45 -48.82 14.82
C LYS A 508 4.86 -49.14 14.35
N ALA A 509 5.84 -48.29 14.65
CA ALA A 509 7.26 -48.57 14.41
C ALA A 509 7.79 -49.75 15.27
N ASP A 510 7.07 -50.13 16.32
CA ASP A 510 7.36 -51.31 17.13
C ASP A 510 6.63 -52.59 16.72
N GLU A 511 5.64 -52.52 15.77
CA GLU A 511 4.96 -53.69 15.24
C GLU A 511 4.82 -53.60 13.71
N GLY A 512 5.63 -54.31 12.98
CA GLY A 512 5.86 -54.23 11.55
C GLY A 512 4.75 -54.84 10.68
N VAL A 513 3.47 -54.40 10.76
CA VAL A 513 2.42 -54.78 9.77
C VAL A 513 1.32 -53.70 9.65
N GLU A 514 0.93 -53.35 8.41
CA GLU A 514 -0.23 -52.53 8.00
C GLU A 514 -0.06 -51.04 7.68
N ILE A 515 1.02 -50.66 7.01
CA ILE A 515 1.15 -49.31 6.43
C ILE A 515 0.34 -49.14 5.10
N ALA A 516 0.01 -50.23 4.43
CA ALA A 516 -0.58 -50.17 3.11
C ALA A 516 -2.07 -49.73 3.07
N GLU A 517 -2.87 -50.07 4.07
CA GLU A 517 -4.32 -49.75 4.07
C GLU A 517 -4.64 -48.29 4.44
N THR A 518 -3.75 -47.62 5.18
CA THR A 518 -3.97 -46.24 5.62
C THR A 518 -3.59 -45.22 4.52
N LEU A 519 -2.55 -45.54 3.74
CA LEU A 519 -2.17 -44.73 2.56
C LEU A 519 -3.23 -44.88 1.44
N GLU A 520 -3.82 -46.06 1.27
CA GLU A 520 -4.89 -46.27 0.27
C GLU A 520 -6.20 -45.54 0.62
N LYS A 521 -6.44 -45.27 1.91
CA LYS A 521 -7.58 -44.44 2.36
C LYS A 521 -7.34 -42.95 2.18
N ALA A 522 -6.13 -42.46 2.38
CA ALA A 522 -5.77 -41.07 2.16
C ALA A 522 -5.81 -40.71 0.67
N GLU A 523 -5.27 -41.59 -0.20
CA GLU A 523 -5.37 -41.41 -1.67
C GLU A 523 -6.83 -41.51 -2.19
N LYS A 524 -7.70 -42.26 -1.53
CA LYS A 524 -9.13 -42.35 -1.90
C LYS A 524 -9.92 -41.09 -1.48
N VAL A 525 -9.53 -40.41 -0.42
CA VAL A 525 -10.15 -39.14 -0.02
C VAL A 525 -9.73 -38.02 -0.97
N GLU A 526 -8.42 -37.89 -1.30
CA GLU A 526 -7.92 -36.94 -2.30
C GLU A 526 -8.55 -37.18 -3.70
N ALA A 527 -8.73 -38.46 -4.10
CA ALA A 527 -9.38 -38.79 -5.35
C ALA A 527 -10.89 -38.48 -5.34
N ALA A 528 -11.58 -38.57 -4.21
CA ALA A 528 -12.99 -38.25 -4.07
C ALA A 528 -13.25 -36.74 -4.14
N GLU A 529 -12.40 -35.91 -3.50
CA GLU A 529 -12.48 -34.47 -3.59
C GLU A 529 -12.14 -33.91 -4.98
N ALA A 530 -11.18 -34.55 -5.67
CA ALA A 530 -10.86 -34.22 -7.06
C ALA A 530 -11.99 -34.57 -8.04
N VAL A 531 -12.84 -35.55 -7.72
CA VAL A 531 -14.02 -35.92 -8.52
C VAL A 531 -15.19 -34.98 -8.24
N GLU A 532 -15.41 -34.57 -7.00
CA GLU A 532 -16.49 -33.66 -6.62
C GLU A 532 -16.25 -32.24 -7.14
N THR A 533 -14.99 -31.77 -7.14
CA THR A 533 -14.58 -30.52 -7.78
C THR A 533 -14.75 -30.57 -9.32
N LYS A 534 -14.49 -31.68 -9.96
CA LYS A 534 -14.74 -31.86 -11.42
C LYS A 534 -16.23 -31.94 -11.77
N GLU A 535 -17.04 -32.60 -10.96
CA GLU A 535 -18.50 -32.64 -11.20
C GLU A 535 -19.17 -31.28 -10.97
N THR A 536 -18.65 -30.46 -10.05
CA THR A 536 -19.15 -29.11 -9.83
C THR A 536 -18.75 -28.17 -10.98
N ALA A 537 -17.55 -28.32 -11.51
CA ALA A 537 -17.08 -27.57 -12.68
C ALA A 537 -17.86 -27.95 -13.97
N GLU A 538 -18.15 -29.23 -14.20
CA GLU A 538 -18.94 -29.67 -15.37
C GLU A 538 -20.43 -29.28 -15.30
N LYS A 539 -21.00 -29.11 -14.11
CA LYS A 539 -22.38 -28.60 -13.94
C LYS A 539 -22.50 -27.09 -14.17
N THR A 540 -21.42 -26.35 -13.98
CA THR A 540 -21.37 -24.88 -14.22
C THR A 540 -21.14 -24.57 -15.70
N GLU A 541 -20.59 -25.50 -16.49
CA GLU A 541 -20.37 -25.32 -17.94
C GLU A 541 -21.61 -25.68 -18.82
N LYS A 542 -22.64 -26.25 -18.20
CA LYS A 542 -23.89 -26.67 -18.89
C LYS A 542 -25.14 -25.90 -18.44
N ALA A 543 -25.02 -24.88 -17.61
CA ALA A 543 -26.07 -23.93 -17.26
C ALA A 543 -25.75 -22.52 -17.81
#